data_5fda5057834db41aa134f582ac82ce24
#
_entry.id   5fda5057834db41aa134f582ac82ce24
#
_cell.length_a   1.000
_cell.length_b   1.000
_cell.length_c   1.000
_cell.angle_alpha   90.00
_cell.angle_beta   90.00
_cell.angle_gamma   90.00
#
_symmetry.space_group_name_H-M   'P 1'
#
loop_
_entity.id
_entity.type
_entity.pdbx_description
1 polymer ?
#
loop_
_entity_poly.entity_id
_entity_poly.type
_entity_poly.pdbx_seq_one_letter_code
_entity_poly.pdbx_strand_id
1 'polypeptide(L)'
;MKQIWIAGIIIVIGLSSILNGADGLLTGRVRDTNTHQPLLGVNIIIIGTDLGSATDSLGNFMIKNIPVGSYDVNASMIGYKPITRPNVHIVPKRASVANFDLHPTVLEGDDIVVTGNYFEKTKDAVTSNRTIDIEEIRSDPVGVYDIMAMMQALPSVISGNDQSNEVIVRGGMHNENLFVMDYLEIPFPNHFPQQGKGGGPVTMVETDFIERIDFYAGAFPARYGEKLSSVMDVKLREGNRETHLGQLSMNMAGFGGNIEGPLMEDGSYLLSLQ
;
A
#
# COMPACT_ATOMS: atom_id res chain seq x y z
N MET A 1 22.36 20.53 -42.34
CA MET A 1 22.16 20.83 -40.90
C MET A 1 20.74 21.30 -40.56
N LYS A 2 20.12 22.23 -41.33
CA LYS A 2 18.73 22.69 -41.04
C LYS A 2 17.64 21.60 -41.11
N GLN A 3 17.77 20.61 -42.00
CA GLN A 3 16.78 19.52 -42.12
C GLN A 3 16.80 18.53 -40.94
N ILE A 4 17.95 18.34 -40.29
CA ILE A 4 18.07 17.45 -39.13
C ILE A 4 17.38 18.06 -37.88
N TRP A 5 17.46 19.39 -37.76
CA TRP A 5 16.77 20.10 -36.66
C TRP A 5 15.25 20.10 -36.81
N ILE A 6 14.73 20.18 -38.04
CA ILE A 6 13.28 20.12 -38.30
C ILE A 6 12.73 18.71 -38.00
N ALA A 7 13.48 17.67 -38.40
CA ALA A 7 13.10 16.29 -38.08
C ALA A 7 13.12 16.00 -36.56
N GLY A 8 14.11 16.54 -35.84
CA GLY A 8 14.17 16.43 -34.37
C GLY A 8 12.99 17.11 -33.67
N ILE A 9 12.59 18.30 -34.11
CA ILE A 9 11.45 19.03 -33.55
C ILE A 9 10.11 18.31 -33.82
N ILE A 10 9.95 17.72 -35.01
CA ILE A 10 8.74 16.96 -35.37
C ILE A 10 8.62 15.67 -34.50
N ILE A 11 9.75 15.01 -34.22
CA ILE A 11 9.77 13.84 -33.33
C ILE A 11 9.40 14.23 -31.88
N VAL A 12 9.91 15.35 -31.38
CA VAL A 12 9.58 15.84 -30.02
C VAL A 12 8.11 16.27 -29.92
N ILE A 13 7.57 16.92 -30.96
CA ILE A 13 6.14 17.30 -30.99
C ILE A 13 5.24 16.07 -31.18
N GLY A 14 5.68 15.06 -31.92
CA GLY A 14 4.95 13.79 -32.06
C GLY A 14 4.92 12.94 -30.80
N LEU A 15 5.93 13.00 -29.94
CA LEU A 15 5.96 12.30 -28.66
C LEU A 15 5.06 12.95 -27.61
N SER A 16 4.83 14.25 -27.68
CA SER A 16 3.98 14.95 -26.69
C SER A 16 2.48 14.65 -26.84
N SER A 17 2.03 14.12 -27.95
CA SER A 17 0.63 13.73 -28.16
C SER A 17 0.27 12.34 -27.61
N ILE A 18 1.22 11.59 -27.05
CA ILE A 18 0.99 10.26 -26.46
C ILE A 18 0.77 10.32 -24.93
N LEU A 19 0.96 11.48 -24.31
CA LEU A 19 0.66 11.69 -22.89
C LEU A 19 -0.84 12.01 -22.66
N ASN A 20 -1.74 11.17 -23.16
CA ASN A 20 -3.06 11.08 -22.56
C ASN A 20 -2.86 10.32 -21.25
N GLY A 21 -3.00 11.01 -20.14
CA GLY A 21 -2.96 10.39 -18.81
C GLY A 21 -3.95 9.22 -18.82
N ALA A 22 -3.46 8.01 -18.63
CA ALA A 22 -4.33 6.87 -18.56
C ALA A 22 -5.18 6.99 -17.29
N ASP A 23 -6.50 6.98 -17.46
CA ASP A 23 -7.43 7.02 -16.33
C ASP A 23 -7.28 5.76 -15.48
N GLY A 24 -7.45 5.92 -14.18
CA GLY A 24 -7.44 4.83 -13.22
C GLY A 24 -8.85 4.32 -12.89
N LEU A 25 -8.88 3.24 -12.15
CA LEU A 25 -10.06 2.54 -11.67
C LEU A 25 -9.95 2.39 -10.15
N LEU A 26 -11.00 2.76 -9.43
CA LEU A 26 -11.14 2.48 -8.00
C LEU A 26 -12.26 1.45 -7.80
N THR A 27 -11.94 0.38 -7.10
CA THR A 27 -12.90 -0.65 -6.69
C THR A 27 -12.81 -0.87 -5.19
N GLY A 28 -13.80 -1.51 -4.63
CA GLY A 28 -13.77 -1.87 -3.23
C GLY A 28 -15.08 -2.47 -2.75
N ARG A 29 -15.11 -2.81 -1.48
CA ARG A 29 -16.26 -3.38 -0.82
C ARG A 29 -16.57 -2.63 0.47
N VAL A 30 -17.87 -2.45 0.73
CA VAL A 30 -18.35 -1.82 1.96
C VAL A 30 -19.16 -2.81 2.77
N ARG A 31 -18.86 -2.89 4.08
CA ARG A 31 -19.52 -3.77 5.03
C ARG A 31 -19.92 -3.03 6.30
N ASP A 32 -20.84 -3.62 7.02
CA ASP A 32 -21.14 -3.24 8.40
C ASP A 32 -20.08 -3.80 9.35
N THR A 33 -19.49 -2.97 10.19
CA THR A 33 -18.41 -3.37 11.12
C THR A 33 -18.86 -4.42 12.13
N ASN A 34 -20.12 -4.39 12.57
CA ASN A 34 -20.61 -5.29 13.64
C ASN A 34 -21.07 -6.64 13.07
N THR A 35 -21.77 -6.60 11.94
CA THR A 35 -22.39 -7.81 11.36
C THR A 35 -21.57 -8.44 10.24
N HIS A 36 -20.56 -7.70 9.70
CA HIS A 36 -19.77 -8.04 8.52
C HIS A 36 -20.59 -8.27 7.24
N GLN A 37 -21.86 -7.87 7.25
CA GLN A 37 -22.73 -7.97 6.09
C GLN A 37 -22.43 -6.87 5.08
N PRO A 38 -22.56 -7.15 3.77
CA PRO A 38 -22.38 -6.15 2.73
C PRO A 38 -23.45 -5.07 2.83
N LEU A 39 -23.06 -3.82 2.62
CA LEU A 39 -23.96 -2.66 2.63
C LEU A 39 -24.31 -2.22 1.21
N LEU A 40 -25.59 -2.30 0.86
CA LEU A 40 -26.14 -1.83 -0.42
C LEU A 40 -26.43 -0.34 -0.35
N GLY A 41 -26.08 0.40 -1.41
CA GLY A 41 -26.48 1.81 -1.57
C GLY A 41 -25.62 2.78 -0.77
N VAL A 42 -24.44 2.38 -0.32
CA VAL A 42 -23.45 3.30 0.26
C VAL A 42 -22.94 4.23 -0.83
N ASN A 43 -22.97 5.52 -0.58
CA ASN A 43 -22.45 6.54 -1.49
C ASN A 43 -20.94 6.70 -1.31
N ILE A 44 -20.16 6.44 -2.35
CA ILE A 44 -18.70 6.59 -2.39
C ILE A 44 -18.38 7.78 -3.27
N ILE A 45 -17.67 8.77 -2.71
CA ILE A 45 -17.32 10.02 -3.40
C ILE A 45 -15.80 10.23 -3.29
N ILE A 46 -15.18 10.61 -4.41
CA ILE A 46 -13.79 11.05 -4.46
C ILE A 46 -13.78 12.56 -4.18
N ILE A 47 -13.24 12.96 -3.03
CA ILE A 47 -13.24 14.36 -2.58
C ILE A 47 -12.43 15.22 -3.56
N GLY A 48 -12.99 16.37 -3.91
CA GLY A 48 -12.38 17.28 -4.89
C GLY A 48 -12.68 16.97 -6.35
N THR A 49 -13.54 15.96 -6.61
CA THR A 49 -14.02 15.62 -7.96
C THR A 49 -15.53 15.40 -7.95
N ASP A 50 -16.13 15.32 -9.14
CA ASP A 50 -17.54 14.95 -9.31
C ASP A 50 -17.73 13.43 -9.49
N LEU A 51 -16.68 12.63 -9.20
CA LEU A 51 -16.67 11.19 -9.40
C LEU A 51 -17.15 10.47 -8.14
N GLY A 52 -18.06 9.53 -8.34
CA GLY A 52 -18.60 8.70 -7.26
C GLY A 52 -19.36 7.50 -7.79
N SER A 53 -19.73 6.59 -6.91
CA SER A 53 -20.52 5.41 -7.18
C SER A 53 -21.28 4.99 -5.94
N ALA A 54 -22.37 4.21 -6.12
CA ALA A 54 -23.05 3.54 -5.01
C ALA A 54 -22.68 2.06 -5.00
N THR A 55 -22.70 1.44 -3.82
CA THR A 55 -22.46 0.00 -3.68
C THR A 55 -23.64 -0.83 -4.18
N ASP A 56 -23.34 -1.99 -4.76
CA ASP A 56 -24.30 -3.01 -5.20
C ASP A 56 -24.84 -3.87 -4.03
N SER A 57 -25.66 -4.87 -4.33
CA SER A 57 -26.25 -5.79 -3.34
C SER A 57 -25.21 -6.66 -2.58
N LEU A 58 -24.01 -6.78 -3.12
CA LEU A 58 -22.89 -7.50 -2.50
C LEU A 58 -21.93 -6.54 -1.78
N GLY A 59 -22.29 -5.23 -1.73
CA GLY A 59 -21.48 -4.19 -1.12
C GLY A 59 -20.31 -3.73 -1.98
N ASN A 60 -20.17 -4.16 -3.22
CA ASN A 60 -19.08 -3.77 -4.09
C ASN A 60 -19.39 -2.44 -4.79
N PHE A 61 -18.35 -1.65 -5.05
CA PHE A 61 -18.44 -0.44 -5.87
C PHE A 61 -17.30 -0.35 -6.87
N MET A 62 -17.51 0.45 -7.92
CA MET A 62 -16.53 0.68 -8.97
C MET A 62 -16.67 2.11 -9.50
N ILE A 63 -15.56 2.88 -9.47
CA ILE A 63 -15.46 4.23 -10.04
C ILE A 63 -14.41 4.19 -11.13
N LYS A 64 -14.82 4.55 -12.36
CA LYS A 64 -13.95 4.54 -13.56
C LYS A 64 -13.53 5.95 -13.94
N ASN A 65 -12.54 6.03 -14.84
CA ASN A 65 -12.08 7.28 -15.44
C ASN A 65 -11.60 8.30 -14.40
N ILE A 66 -10.91 7.82 -13.36
CA ILE A 66 -10.33 8.68 -12.33
C ILE A 66 -8.95 9.12 -12.83
N PRO A 67 -8.65 10.42 -12.92
CA PRO A 67 -7.30 10.88 -13.24
C PRO A 67 -6.28 10.27 -12.26
N VAL A 68 -5.11 9.93 -12.75
CA VAL A 68 -4.03 9.40 -11.90
C VAL A 68 -3.64 10.44 -10.85
N GLY A 69 -3.59 10.03 -9.58
CA GLY A 69 -3.31 10.92 -8.48
C GLY A 69 -3.61 10.30 -7.12
N SER A 70 -3.48 11.09 -6.08
CA SER A 70 -3.85 10.73 -4.70
C SER A 70 -5.12 11.48 -4.32
N TYR A 71 -6.11 10.76 -3.82
CA TYR A 71 -7.44 11.29 -3.50
C TYR A 71 -7.92 10.81 -2.15
N ASP A 72 -8.69 11.67 -1.50
CA ASP A 72 -9.45 11.25 -0.33
C ASP A 72 -10.81 10.70 -0.78
N VAL A 73 -11.15 9.51 -0.32
CA VAL A 73 -12.39 8.82 -0.69
C VAL A 73 -13.31 8.74 0.52
N ASN A 74 -14.52 9.26 0.38
CA ASN A 74 -15.54 9.26 1.42
C ASN A 74 -16.61 8.21 1.13
N ALA A 75 -16.94 7.41 2.15
CA ALA A 75 -18.06 6.47 2.14
C ALA A 75 -19.12 6.95 3.14
N SER A 76 -20.36 7.13 2.66
CA SER A 76 -21.47 7.62 3.49
C SER A 76 -22.77 6.88 3.21
N MET A 77 -23.55 6.62 4.27
CA MET A 77 -24.87 5.99 4.20
C MET A 77 -25.73 6.47 5.36
N ILE A 78 -27.04 6.61 5.15
CA ILE A 78 -28.00 6.96 6.22
C ILE A 78 -28.00 5.86 7.28
N GLY A 79 -27.87 6.23 8.54
CA GLY A 79 -27.80 5.30 9.66
C GLY A 79 -26.39 4.76 9.95
N TYR A 80 -25.39 5.23 9.26
CA TYR A 80 -23.99 4.90 9.45
C TYR A 80 -23.12 6.15 9.58
N LYS A 81 -22.05 6.03 10.35
CA LYS A 81 -21.04 7.07 10.48
C LYS A 81 -20.23 7.15 9.17
N PRO A 82 -20.15 8.31 8.50
CA PRO A 82 -19.35 8.45 7.30
C PRO A 82 -17.87 8.24 7.63
N ILE A 83 -17.14 7.59 6.72
CA ILE A 83 -15.70 7.34 6.84
C ILE A 83 -15.03 7.94 5.61
N THR A 84 -13.94 8.69 5.84
CA THR A 84 -13.05 9.16 4.78
C THR A 84 -11.74 8.38 4.86
N ARG A 85 -11.35 7.78 3.74
CA ARG A 85 -10.03 7.16 3.56
C ARG A 85 -9.17 8.14 2.78
N PRO A 86 -8.18 8.77 3.40
CA PRO A 86 -7.35 9.74 2.70
C PRO A 86 -6.23 9.06 1.92
N ASN A 87 -5.65 9.83 0.99
CA ASN A 87 -4.49 9.44 0.20
C ASN A 87 -4.62 8.12 -0.59
N VAL A 88 -5.81 7.79 -1.11
CA VAL A 88 -5.99 6.66 -2.01
C VAL A 88 -5.30 6.96 -3.34
N HIS A 89 -4.25 6.21 -3.65
CA HIS A 89 -3.50 6.37 -4.89
C HIS A 89 -4.20 5.68 -6.05
N ILE A 90 -4.53 6.45 -7.07
CA ILE A 90 -5.08 5.96 -8.32
C ILE A 90 -3.96 5.80 -9.33
N VAL A 91 -3.73 4.56 -9.73
CA VAL A 91 -2.70 4.19 -10.71
C VAL A 91 -3.32 3.87 -12.07
N PRO A 92 -2.60 4.12 -13.18
CA PRO A 92 -3.15 3.88 -14.51
C PRO A 92 -3.31 2.38 -14.77
N LYS A 93 -4.38 2.02 -15.48
CA LYS A 93 -4.62 0.65 -16.00
C LYS A 93 -4.66 -0.48 -14.96
N ARG A 94 -4.69 -0.16 -13.68
CA ARG A 94 -4.85 -1.11 -12.57
C ARG A 94 -5.95 -0.63 -11.64
N ALA A 95 -6.75 -1.54 -11.11
CA ALA A 95 -7.73 -1.20 -10.10
C ALA A 95 -7.01 -0.88 -8.78
N SER A 96 -7.18 0.33 -8.27
CA SER A 96 -6.89 0.64 -6.88
C SER A 96 -8.01 0.10 -6.02
N VAL A 97 -7.72 -0.43 -4.83
CA VAL A 97 -8.72 -1.05 -3.97
C VAL A 97 -8.86 -0.26 -2.67
N ALA A 98 -10.09 0.14 -2.35
CA ALA A 98 -10.41 0.79 -1.08
C ALA A 98 -11.64 0.12 -0.45
N ASN A 99 -11.44 -0.60 0.64
CA ASN A 99 -12.54 -1.24 1.39
C ASN A 99 -12.94 -0.38 2.57
N PHE A 100 -14.23 -0.39 2.91
CA PHE A 100 -14.77 0.39 4.03
C PHE A 100 -15.61 -0.50 4.94
N ASP A 101 -15.42 -0.37 6.26
CA ASP A 101 -16.26 -0.97 7.28
C ASP A 101 -16.98 0.16 8.04
N LEU A 102 -18.29 0.34 7.76
CA LEU A 102 -19.09 1.42 8.32
C LEU A 102 -19.67 1.02 9.68
N HIS A 103 -19.58 1.94 10.63
CA HIS A 103 -20.19 1.78 11.94
C HIS A 103 -21.65 2.29 11.92
N PRO A 104 -22.64 1.48 12.34
CA PRO A 104 -24.01 1.97 12.50
C PRO A 104 -24.05 3.07 13.54
N THR A 105 -24.78 4.15 13.24
CA THR A 105 -25.00 5.26 14.17
C THR A 105 -26.46 5.34 14.54
N VAL A 106 -26.74 5.50 15.84
CA VAL A 106 -28.07 5.91 16.31
C VAL A 106 -28.10 7.42 16.15
N LEU A 107 -29.09 7.94 15.41
CA LEU A 107 -29.25 9.37 15.15
C LEU A 107 -29.59 10.10 16.47
N GLU A 108 -28.57 10.50 17.22
CA GLU A 108 -28.64 11.60 18.16
C GLU A 108 -27.83 12.76 17.55
N GLY A 109 -28.53 13.86 17.28
CA GLY A 109 -27.95 14.99 16.57
C GLY A 109 -26.89 15.69 17.40
N ASP A 110 -25.69 15.66 16.89
CA ASP A 110 -24.64 16.67 17.08
C ASP A 110 -23.59 16.48 16.00
N ASP A 111 -23.10 17.57 15.42
CA ASP A 111 -22.09 17.58 14.39
C ASP A 111 -20.80 16.91 14.85
N ILE A 112 -20.55 15.70 14.38
CA ILE A 112 -19.32 14.97 14.70
C ILE A 112 -18.32 15.15 13.53
N VAL A 113 -17.28 15.92 13.78
CA VAL A 113 -16.08 15.94 12.94
C VAL A 113 -15.37 14.59 13.10
N VAL A 114 -15.44 13.75 12.06
CA VAL A 114 -14.80 12.45 12.07
C VAL A 114 -13.38 12.57 11.51
N THR A 115 -12.41 12.55 12.40
CA THR A 115 -11.04 12.20 12.02
C THR A 115 -10.96 10.69 11.81
N GLY A 116 -10.64 10.26 10.59
CA GLY A 116 -10.45 8.86 10.29
C GLY A 116 -9.36 8.26 11.19
N ASN A 117 -9.69 7.19 11.90
CA ASN A 117 -8.69 6.42 12.62
C ASN A 117 -7.95 5.54 11.62
N TYR A 118 -6.71 5.89 11.34
CA TYR A 118 -5.76 5.16 10.49
C TYR A 118 -5.35 3.78 11.03
N PHE A 119 -5.88 3.36 12.16
CA PHE A 119 -5.39 2.17 12.86
C PHE A 119 -6.47 1.11 12.94
N GLU A 120 -6.54 0.25 11.93
CA GLU A 120 -7.26 -1.01 12.05
C GLU A 120 -6.43 -1.95 12.94
N LYS A 121 -6.91 -2.22 14.16
CA LYS A 121 -6.28 -3.20 15.03
C LYS A 121 -6.56 -4.60 14.47
N THR A 122 -5.52 -5.32 14.10
CA THR A 122 -5.62 -6.74 13.79
C THR A 122 -6.25 -7.47 14.96
N LYS A 123 -7.21 -8.38 14.73
CA LYS A 123 -7.98 -9.08 15.79
C LYS A 123 -7.12 -9.79 16.82
N ASP A 124 -5.88 -10.11 16.50
CA ASP A 124 -4.91 -10.81 17.34
C ASP A 124 -3.93 -9.88 18.06
N ALA A 125 -4.02 -8.57 17.87
CA ALA A 125 -3.07 -7.62 18.44
C ALA A 125 -3.47 -7.18 19.83
N VAL A 126 -2.67 -7.54 20.82
CA VAL A 126 -2.97 -7.22 22.22
C VAL A 126 -2.58 -5.79 22.60
N THR A 127 -1.50 -5.18 22.07
CA THR A 127 -1.09 -3.85 22.55
C THR A 127 -0.17 -2.98 21.67
N SER A 128 0.67 -3.51 20.83
CA SER A 128 1.70 -2.69 20.13
C SER A 128 1.82 -3.07 18.66
N ASN A 129 0.67 -3.09 17.98
CA ASN A 129 0.61 -3.34 16.55
C ASN A 129 0.43 -2.03 15.78
N ARG A 130 1.15 -1.89 14.68
CA ARG A 130 0.91 -0.90 13.63
C ARG A 130 0.83 -1.60 12.30
N THR A 131 -0.30 -1.47 11.64
CA THR A 131 -0.48 -1.88 10.25
C THR A 131 -0.17 -0.70 9.36
N ILE A 132 0.67 -0.90 8.37
CA ILE A 132 1.09 0.09 7.37
C ILE A 132 0.59 -0.43 6.03
N ASP A 133 -0.33 0.29 5.43
CA ASP A 133 -0.88 -0.03 4.11
C ASP A 133 0.04 0.50 3.00
N ILE A 134 -0.12 -0.04 1.81
CA ILE A 134 0.65 0.38 0.62
C ILE A 134 0.50 1.87 0.33
N GLU A 135 -0.65 2.47 0.64
CA GLU A 135 -0.89 3.89 0.45
C GLU A 135 -0.01 4.74 1.38
N GLU A 136 0.18 4.30 2.63
CA GLU A 136 1.08 4.96 3.57
C GLU A 136 2.53 4.85 3.10
N ILE A 137 2.96 3.67 2.63
CA ILE A 137 4.30 3.44 2.09
C ILE A 137 4.56 4.35 0.89
N ARG A 138 3.61 4.48 -0.03
CA ARG A 138 3.74 5.31 -1.23
C ARG A 138 3.67 6.81 -0.96
N SER A 139 3.03 7.21 0.12
CA SER A 139 2.98 8.62 0.54
C SER A 139 4.24 9.07 1.26
N ASP A 140 5.02 8.12 1.79
CA ASP A 140 6.30 8.41 2.43
C ASP A 140 7.41 8.51 1.38
N PRO A 141 8.13 9.64 1.29
CA PRO A 141 9.20 9.83 0.30
C PRO A 141 10.36 8.82 0.42
N VAL A 142 10.57 8.26 1.60
CA VAL A 142 11.59 7.24 1.87
C VAL A 142 11.05 5.85 1.62
N GLY A 143 9.81 5.57 2.05
CA GLY A 143 9.15 4.29 1.94
C GLY A 143 8.96 3.80 0.51
N VAL A 144 8.82 4.71 -0.45
CA VAL A 144 8.72 4.39 -1.89
C VAL A 144 9.96 3.65 -2.40
N TYR A 145 11.13 3.94 -1.83
CA TYR A 145 12.40 3.38 -2.27
C TYR A 145 12.97 2.33 -1.32
N ASP A 146 12.67 2.45 -0.03
CA ASP A 146 13.23 1.58 0.99
C ASP A 146 12.31 1.45 2.21
N ILE A 147 11.65 0.30 2.31
CA ILE A 147 10.74 0.02 3.40
C ILE A 147 11.42 -0.05 4.75
N MET A 148 12.67 -0.54 4.80
CA MET A 148 13.40 -0.65 6.05
C MET A 148 13.81 0.71 6.59
N ALA A 149 14.15 1.64 5.70
CA ALA A 149 14.43 3.03 6.07
C ALA A 149 13.15 3.74 6.58
N MET A 150 12.00 3.51 5.97
CA MET A 150 10.71 3.98 6.47
C MET A 150 10.41 3.44 7.89
N MET A 151 10.67 2.14 8.12
CA MET A 151 10.45 1.52 9.43
C MET A 151 11.28 2.18 10.55
N GLN A 152 12.43 2.76 10.23
CA GLN A 152 13.26 3.49 11.20
C GLN A 152 12.60 4.79 11.71
N ALA A 153 11.62 5.33 10.98
CA ALA A 153 10.83 6.49 11.42
C ALA A 153 9.73 6.13 12.44
N LEU A 154 9.49 4.84 12.68
CA LEU A 154 8.43 4.42 13.60
C LEU A 154 8.78 4.66 15.06
N PRO A 155 7.81 5.03 15.90
CA PRO A 155 7.99 5.05 17.35
C PRO A 155 8.43 3.66 17.84
N SER A 156 9.39 3.58 18.70
CA SER A 156 10.01 2.35 19.22
C SER A 156 11.13 1.76 18.36
N VAL A 157 11.41 2.30 17.20
CA VAL A 157 12.52 1.90 16.34
C VAL A 157 13.63 2.93 16.42
N ILE A 158 14.86 2.45 16.47
CA ILE A 158 16.05 3.27 16.46
C ILE A 158 16.91 2.82 15.28
N SER A 159 17.41 3.77 14.49
CA SER A 159 18.44 3.50 13.49
C SER A 159 19.79 3.30 14.18
N GLY A 160 20.46 2.21 13.86
CA GLY A 160 21.82 1.96 14.37
C GLY A 160 22.88 2.80 13.65
N ASN A 161 22.65 3.16 12.39
CA ASN A 161 23.53 3.94 11.55
C ASN A 161 22.78 4.44 10.31
N ASP A 162 22.97 5.68 9.90
CA ASP A 162 22.32 6.31 8.74
C ASP A 162 22.70 5.64 7.38
N GLN A 163 23.73 4.81 7.36
CA GLN A 163 24.17 4.10 6.16
C GLN A 163 23.73 2.63 6.10
N SER A 164 22.99 2.19 7.09
CA SER A 164 22.49 0.82 7.13
C SER A 164 21.01 0.81 7.50
N ASN A 165 20.24 -0.01 6.80
CA ASN A 165 18.81 -0.22 7.06
C ASN A 165 18.60 -1.16 8.26
N GLU A 166 19.43 -1.03 9.30
CA GLU A 166 19.30 -1.81 10.52
C GLU A 166 18.13 -1.29 11.35
N VAL A 167 17.22 -2.19 11.71
CA VAL A 167 16.08 -1.90 12.56
C VAL A 167 16.35 -2.43 13.96
N ILE A 168 16.50 -1.51 14.92
CA ILE A 168 16.67 -1.81 16.34
C ILE A 168 15.37 -1.42 17.05
N VAL A 169 14.64 -2.40 17.56
CA VAL A 169 13.36 -2.16 18.22
C VAL A 169 13.51 -2.28 19.72
N ARG A 170 13.14 -1.21 20.45
CA ARG A 170 13.20 -1.15 21.91
C ARG A 170 14.54 -1.57 22.52
N GLY A 171 15.65 -1.31 21.79
CA GLY A 171 16.99 -1.67 22.24
C GLY A 171 17.38 -3.13 22.09
N GLY A 172 16.57 -3.95 21.41
CA GLY A 172 16.89 -5.34 21.09
C GLY A 172 17.95 -5.44 20.00
N MET A 173 18.59 -6.60 19.90
CA MET A 173 19.56 -6.89 18.84
C MET A 173 18.86 -7.21 17.53
N HIS A 174 19.57 -7.08 16.41
CA HIS A 174 19.01 -7.34 15.07
C HIS A 174 18.48 -8.78 14.90
N ASN A 175 19.08 -9.77 15.54
CA ASN A 175 18.67 -11.17 15.50
C ASN A 175 17.42 -11.48 16.37
N GLU A 176 16.98 -10.50 17.18
CA GLU A 176 15.77 -10.58 17.98
C GLU A 176 14.53 -10.10 17.23
N ASN A 177 14.70 -9.59 16.01
CA ASN A 177 13.60 -9.22 15.13
C ASN A 177 13.23 -10.40 14.22
N LEU A 178 11.94 -10.59 14.00
CA LEU A 178 11.41 -11.57 13.05
C LEU A 178 10.89 -10.84 11.81
N PHE A 179 11.38 -11.24 10.64
CA PHE A 179 10.86 -10.79 9.36
C PHE A 179 10.14 -11.96 8.69
N VAL A 180 8.87 -11.77 8.38
CA VAL A 180 8.03 -12.76 7.70
C VAL A 180 7.50 -12.14 6.42
N MET A 181 7.55 -12.86 5.32
CA MET A 181 6.94 -12.48 4.05
C MET A 181 6.05 -13.63 3.59
N ASP A 182 4.74 -13.40 3.50
CA ASP A 182 3.75 -14.42 3.14
C ASP A 182 3.98 -15.76 3.84
N TYR A 183 4.07 -15.71 5.18
CA TYR A 183 4.31 -16.89 6.06
C TYR A 183 5.71 -17.50 6.02
N LEU A 184 6.63 -16.97 5.20
CA LEU A 184 8.02 -17.43 5.15
C LEU A 184 8.91 -16.51 6.00
N GLU A 185 9.70 -17.09 6.89
CA GLU A 185 10.70 -16.34 7.63
C GLU A 185 11.86 -15.93 6.72
N ILE A 186 12.21 -14.64 6.74
CA ILE A 186 13.35 -14.08 6.02
C ILE A 186 14.43 -13.76 7.04
N PRO A 187 15.57 -14.46 7.04
CA PRO A 187 16.63 -14.21 8.03
C PRO A 187 17.27 -12.82 7.89
N PHE A 188 17.34 -12.30 6.68
CA PHE A 188 17.91 -10.96 6.40
C PHE A 188 17.05 -10.23 5.38
N PRO A 189 16.39 -9.12 5.77
CA PRO A 189 15.53 -8.37 4.86
C PRO A 189 16.32 -7.43 3.92
N ASN A 190 17.64 -7.35 4.07
CA ASN A 190 18.51 -6.46 3.30
C ASN A 190 19.49 -7.23 2.42
N HIS A 191 19.80 -6.66 1.25
CA HIS A 191 20.91 -7.11 0.41
C HIS A 191 22.25 -6.74 1.05
N PHE A 192 23.26 -7.59 0.84
CA PHE A 192 24.63 -7.40 1.32
C PHE A 192 24.71 -7.12 2.83
N PRO A 193 24.11 -7.98 3.67
CA PRO A 193 24.16 -7.79 5.11
C PRO A 193 25.59 -7.79 5.59
N GLN A 194 25.94 -6.84 6.46
CA GLN A 194 27.23 -6.82 7.09
C GLN A 194 27.32 -7.94 8.14
N GLN A 195 28.47 -8.60 8.22
CA GLN A 195 28.69 -9.67 9.20
C GLN A 195 28.50 -9.14 10.64
N GLY A 196 27.61 -9.79 11.40
CA GLY A 196 27.29 -9.41 12.77
C GLY A 196 26.34 -8.22 12.92
N LYS A 197 25.76 -7.72 11.82
CA LYS A 197 24.75 -6.66 11.81
C LYS A 197 23.54 -7.09 10.98
N GLY A 198 22.36 -6.65 11.39
CA GLY A 198 21.12 -6.94 10.66
C GLY A 198 20.84 -6.01 9.49
N GLY A 199 21.66 -4.97 9.32
CA GLY A 199 21.49 -3.95 8.30
C GLY A 199 22.26 -4.24 7.02
N GLY A 200 21.80 -3.63 5.93
CA GLY A 200 22.44 -3.61 4.62
C GLY A 200 22.06 -2.33 3.88
N PRO A 201 22.75 -1.98 2.80
CA PRO A 201 22.51 -0.70 2.11
C PRO A 201 21.18 -0.63 1.36
N VAL A 202 20.59 -1.77 1.02
CA VAL A 202 19.35 -1.84 0.20
C VAL A 202 18.46 -2.96 0.74
N THR A 203 17.18 -2.69 0.85
CA THR A 203 16.18 -3.72 1.19
C THR A 203 16.01 -4.75 0.09
N MET A 204 15.72 -6.00 0.46
CA MET A 204 15.32 -7.07 -0.47
C MET A 204 13.82 -7.00 -0.82
N VAL A 205 13.06 -6.28 -0.02
CA VAL A 205 11.60 -6.23 -0.16
C VAL A 205 11.24 -5.14 -1.15
N GLU A 206 10.73 -5.54 -2.30
CA GLU A 206 10.24 -4.63 -3.34
C GLU A 206 8.94 -3.99 -2.87
N THR A 207 8.93 -2.66 -2.73
CA THR A 207 7.78 -1.90 -2.22
C THR A 207 6.53 -2.04 -3.09
N ASP A 208 6.70 -2.18 -4.41
CA ASP A 208 5.59 -2.37 -5.34
C ASP A 208 4.85 -3.70 -5.16
N PHE A 209 5.45 -4.66 -4.47
CA PHE A 209 4.85 -5.97 -4.22
C PHE A 209 4.10 -6.05 -2.89
N ILE A 210 4.26 -5.06 -2.04
CA ILE A 210 3.65 -5.05 -0.71
C ILE A 210 2.17 -4.69 -0.82
N GLU A 211 1.33 -5.44 -0.15
CA GLU A 211 -0.06 -5.07 0.13
C GLU A 211 -0.14 -4.29 1.44
N ARG A 212 0.45 -4.86 2.49
CA ARG A 212 0.49 -4.25 3.83
C ARG A 212 1.62 -4.84 4.66
N ILE A 213 1.98 -4.14 5.73
CA ILE A 213 2.94 -4.58 6.72
C ILE A 213 2.29 -4.51 8.09
N ASP A 214 2.28 -5.62 8.81
CA ASP A 214 1.89 -5.67 10.20
C ASP A 214 3.15 -5.66 11.08
N PHE A 215 3.40 -4.56 11.76
CA PHE A 215 4.56 -4.37 12.62
C PHE A 215 4.18 -4.48 14.10
N TYR A 216 4.84 -5.36 14.81
CA TYR A 216 4.65 -5.59 16.24
C TYR A 216 5.94 -5.23 17.00
N ALA A 217 5.91 -4.14 17.76
CA ALA A 217 7.02 -3.74 18.60
C ALA A 217 6.91 -4.37 20.01
N GLY A 218 6.85 -5.70 20.08
CA GLY A 218 6.60 -6.47 21.29
C GLY A 218 5.13 -6.90 21.45
N ALA A 219 4.85 -7.82 22.38
CA ALA A 219 3.51 -8.39 22.62
C ALA A 219 2.85 -8.94 21.33
N PHE A 220 3.62 -9.62 20.50
CA PHE A 220 3.14 -10.21 19.28
C PHE A 220 2.35 -11.50 19.52
N PRO A 221 1.44 -11.91 18.60
CA PRO A 221 0.64 -13.12 18.71
C PRO A 221 1.49 -14.39 18.88
N ALA A 222 0.93 -15.40 19.54
CA ALA A 222 1.63 -16.66 19.83
C ALA A 222 2.07 -17.45 18.58
N ARG A 223 1.54 -17.14 17.41
CA ARG A 223 1.99 -17.72 16.13
C ARG A 223 3.41 -17.34 15.74
N TYR A 224 3.92 -16.22 16.28
CA TYR A 224 5.30 -15.80 16.08
C TYR A 224 6.12 -16.20 17.30
N GLY A 225 7.06 -17.11 17.11
CA GLY A 225 7.93 -17.61 18.17
C GLY A 225 9.39 -17.20 17.98
N GLU A 226 10.23 -17.58 18.94
CA GLU A 226 11.70 -17.55 18.90
C GLU A 226 12.36 -16.18 18.73
N LYS A 227 11.60 -15.07 18.85
CA LYS A 227 12.10 -13.70 18.77
C LYS A 227 11.63 -12.89 19.98
N LEU A 228 12.39 -11.87 20.35
CA LEU A 228 12.19 -11.15 21.60
C LEU A 228 11.84 -9.66 21.41
N SER A 229 12.24 -9.05 20.30
CA SER A 229 12.15 -7.62 20.12
C SER A 229 10.94 -7.21 19.26
N SER A 230 10.87 -7.68 18.03
CA SER A 230 9.78 -7.28 17.12
C SER A 230 9.43 -8.36 16.10
N VAL A 231 8.26 -8.21 15.50
CA VAL A 231 7.83 -8.96 14.32
C VAL A 231 7.39 -7.99 13.24
N MET A 232 7.86 -8.21 12.02
CA MET A 232 7.40 -7.54 10.82
C MET A 232 6.84 -8.60 9.86
N ASP A 233 5.53 -8.61 9.72
CA ASP A 233 4.82 -9.53 8.81
C ASP A 233 4.41 -8.76 7.57
N VAL A 234 5.08 -9.03 6.45
CA VAL A 234 4.85 -8.41 5.15
C VAL A 234 3.90 -9.29 4.35
N LYS A 235 2.81 -8.71 3.90
CA LYS A 235 1.87 -9.36 2.97
C LYS A 235 2.11 -8.83 1.58
N LEU A 236 2.29 -9.74 0.65
CA LEU A 236 2.45 -9.41 -0.75
C LEU A 236 1.08 -9.31 -1.44
N ARG A 237 0.99 -8.37 -2.38
CA ARG A 237 -0.22 -8.22 -3.19
C ARG A 237 -0.27 -9.26 -4.31
N GLU A 238 -1.46 -9.52 -4.77
CA GLU A 238 -1.65 -10.30 -5.99
C GLU A 238 -1.36 -9.45 -7.24
N GLY A 239 -0.98 -10.11 -8.33
CA GLY A 239 -0.88 -9.50 -9.65
C GLY A 239 -2.25 -9.17 -10.25
N ASN A 240 -2.24 -8.45 -11.36
CA ASN A 240 -3.47 -8.14 -12.09
C ASN A 240 -4.07 -9.43 -12.70
N ARG A 241 -5.36 -9.66 -12.47
CA ARG A 241 -6.08 -10.85 -12.97
C ARG A 241 -6.77 -10.62 -14.31
N GLU A 242 -6.83 -9.37 -14.79
CA GLU A 242 -7.59 -9.02 -15.99
C GLU A 242 -6.69 -8.68 -17.19
N THR A 243 -5.58 -7.98 -16.95
CA THR A 243 -4.70 -7.47 -18.02
C THR A 243 -3.24 -7.65 -17.68
N HIS A 244 -2.43 -7.83 -18.73
CA HIS A 244 -0.97 -7.81 -18.58
C HIS A 244 -0.48 -6.37 -18.45
N LEU A 245 0.28 -6.09 -17.41
CA LEU A 245 0.88 -4.80 -17.13
C LEU A 245 2.38 -4.94 -17.01
N GLY A 246 3.10 -3.91 -17.44
CA GLY A 246 4.54 -3.82 -17.26
C GLY A 246 4.92 -2.42 -16.79
N GLN A 247 5.83 -2.35 -15.86
CA GLN A 247 6.40 -1.11 -15.33
C GLN A 247 7.91 -1.16 -15.47
N LEU A 248 8.51 -0.10 -15.95
CA LEU A 248 9.94 0.10 -15.90
C LEU A 248 10.26 1.16 -14.86
N SER A 249 11.19 0.85 -13.99
CA SER A 249 11.68 1.75 -12.94
C SER A 249 13.15 2.07 -13.16
N MET A 250 13.53 3.26 -12.76
CA MET A 250 14.90 3.70 -12.69
C MET A 250 15.11 4.39 -11.36
N ASN A 251 16.02 3.88 -10.57
CA ASN A 251 16.38 4.43 -9.27
C ASN A 251 17.90 4.59 -9.15
N MET A 252 18.37 5.06 -8.02
CA MET A 252 19.80 5.25 -7.78
C MET A 252 20.59 3.93 -7.73
N ALA A 253 19.93 2.79 -7.52
CA ALA A 253 20.55 1.46 -7.52
C ALA A 253 20.66 0.86 -8.93
N GLY A 254 19.87 1.36 -9.91
CA GLY A 254 19.93 0.86 -11.28
C GLY A 254 18.59 0.94 -12.02
N PHE A 255 18.45 0.06 -12.99
CA PHE A 255 17.24 -0.12 -13.77
C PHE A 255 16.53 -1.36 -13.28
N GLY A 256 15.25 -1.25 -13.07
CA GLY A 256 14.39 -2.36 -12.69
C GLY A 256 13.12 -2.38 -13.53
N GLY A 257 12.36 -3.43 -13.38
CA GLY A 257 11.04 -3.51 -13.99
C GLY A 257 10.23 -4.65 -13.40
N ASN A 258 8.93 -4.49 -13.42
CA ASN A 258 7.99 -5.51 -13.02
C ASN A 258 6.99 -5.78 -14.14
N ILE A 259 6.55 -7.03 -14.22
CA ILE A 259 5.48 -7.46 -15.10
C ILE A 259 4.49 -8.27 -14.28
N GLU A 260 3.22 -8.03 -14.54
CA GLU A 260 2.14 -8.74 -13.89
C GLU A 260 1.02 -9.04 -14.88
N GLY A 261 0.22 -10.04 -14.59
CA GLY A 261 -0.91 -10.37 -15.45
C GLY A 261 -1.66 -11.62 -15.01
N PRO A 262 -2.75 -11.95 -15.72
CA PRO A 262 -3.54 -13.15 -15.46
C PRO A 262 -2.71 -14.41 -15.75
N LEU A 263 -2.90 -15.42 -14.89
CA LEU A 263 -2.36 -16.76 -15.05
C LEU A 263 -3.51 -17.76 -14.93
N MET A 264 -3.87 -18.42 -16.01
CA MET A 264 -5.03 -19.30 -16.09
C MET A 264 -6.35 -18.59 -15.73
N GLU A 265 -7.42 -19.34 -15.37
CA GLU A 265 -8.75 -18.77 -15.15
C GLU A 265 -8.88 -17.92 -13.89
N ASP A 266 -8.15 -18.26 -12.80
CA ASP A 266 -8.29 -17.62 -11.49
C ASP A 266 -6.99 -17.13 -10.88
N GLY A 267 -5.86 -17.29 -11.57
CA GLY A 267 -4.53 -16.94 -11.06
C GLY A 267 -4.01 -15.62 -11.62
N SER A 268 -3.00 -15.09 -10.95
CA SER A 268 -2.19 -13.98 -11.44
C SER A 268 -0.70 -14.25 -11.19
N TYR A 269 0.14 -13.59 -11.94
CA TYR A 269 1.58 -13.60 -11.72
C TYR A 269 2.10 -12.17 -11.54
N LEU A 270 3.17 -12.07 -10.78
CA LEU A 270 3.89 -10.85 -10.50
C LEU A 270 5.38 -11.17 -10.49
N LEU A 271 6.14 -10.58 -11.39
CA LEU A 271 7.57 -10.80 -11.56
C LEU A 271 8.30 -9.47 -11.53
N SER A 272 9.42 -9.40 -10.80
CA SER A 272 10.32 -8.25 -10.80
C SER A 272 11.73 -8.64 -11.19
N LEU A 273 12.41 -7.71 -11.81
CA LEU A 273 13.84 -7.75 -12.10
C LEU A 273 14.45 -6.41 -11.70
N GLN A 274 15.47 -6.45 -10.85
CA GLN A 274 16.29 -5.30 -10.43
C GLN A 274 17.76 -5.52 -10.79
#